data_0b87c4ada175fc79a6a66eb658ab5730
#
_entry.id   0b87c4ada175fc79a6a66eb658ab5730
#
_cell.length_a   1.000
_cell.length_b   1.000
_cell.length_c   1.000
_cell.angle_alpha   90.00
_cell.angle_beta   90.00
_cell.angle_gamma   90.00
#
_symmetry.space_group_name_H-M   'P 1'
#
loop_
_entity.id
_entity.type
_entity.pdbx_description
1 polymer ?
#
loop_
_entity_poly.entity_id
_entity_poly.type
_entity_poly.pdbx_seq_one_letter_code
_entity_poly.pdbx_strand_id
1 'polypeptide(L)'
;IGRIVYSHNGDEMKFVTNAAERMRIDNGGRLLLATTLYTAGASSGHFVLTFDASATNAIKTLDTDGNAAAIHNIFVSDAAVVGTIKTSTSATQYNTSSDYRLKENETAITDGIDRVKQLKPYRFNFKVEPDKTLDGFMAHEVSGIVPEAISGEKDAMHPEVLYTADDELPEGKNIGDVKEATKINPQGIDQAKLVPLLTAAI
;
A
#
# COMPACT_ATOMS: atom_id res chain seq x y z
N ILE A 1 15.26 27.75 8.79
CA ILE A 1 14.46 28.82 8.14
C ILE A 1 13.86 28.23 6.88
N GLY A 2 12.53 28.33 6.74
CA GLY A 2 11.81 27.92 5.53
C GLY A 2 11.94 28.99 4.44
N ARG A 3 11.94 28.61 3.16
CA ARG A 3 11.94 29.52 2.02
C ARG A 3 11.28 28.90 0.80
N ILE A 4 10.72 29.74 -0.05
CA ILE A 4 10.32 29.40 -1.41
C ILE A 4 11.37 30.02 -2.34
N VAL A 5 11.89 29.24 -3.26
CA VAL A 5 12.95 29.64 -4.19
C VAL A 5 12.47 29.36 -5.61
N TYR A 6 12.52 30.38 -6.44
CA TYR A 6 12.44 30.22 -7.89
C TYR A 6 13.87 30.29 -8.47
N SER A 7 14.23 29.30 -9.27
CA SER A 7 15.54 29.20 -9.91
C SER A 7 15.40 29.42 -11.42
N HIS A 8 15.85 30.54 -11.90
CA HIS A 8 15.88 30.87 -13.35
C HIS A 8 16.79 29.94 -14.17
N ASN A 9 17.81 29.37 -13.53
CA ASN A 9 18.79 28.53 -14.24
C ASN A 9 18.28 27.08 -14.44
N GLY A 10 17.14 26.73 -13.87
CA GLY A 10 16.53 25.42 -14.05
C GLY A 10 15.03 25.53 -14.29
N ASP A 11 14.49 26.73 -14.32
CA ASP A 11 13.05 27.02 -14.44
C ASP A 11 12.22 26.19 -13.45
N GLU A 12 12.60 26.24 -12.17
CA GLU A 12 11.97 25.43 -11.13
C GLU A 12 11.59 26.25 -9.90
N MET A 13 10.48 25.88 -9.27
CA MET A 13 10.04 26.44 -7.99
C MET A 13 10.25 25.41 -6.88
N LYS A 14 10.96 25.79 -5.81
CA LYS A 14 11.32 24.93 -4.68
C LYS A 14 10.74 25.42 -3.37
N PHE A 15 10.31 24.47 -2.55
CA PHE A 15 9.96 24.70 -1.15
C PHE A 15 11.02 24.03 -0.27
N VAL A 16 11.66 24.83 0.57
CA VAL A 16 12.81 24.41 1.39
C VAL A 16 12.47 24.62 2.85
N THR A 17 12.68 23.63 3.69
CA THR A 17 12.62 23.71 5.15
C THR A 17 13.83 23.04 5.75
N ASN A 18 14.35 23.60 6.87
CA ASN A 18 15.55 23.10 7.54
C ASN A 18 16.72 22.85 6.56
N ALA A 19 17.01 23.86 5.69
CA ALA A 19 18.03 23.82 4.65
C ALA A 19 17.91 22.68 3.61
N ALA A 20 16.83 21.89 3.63
CA ALA A 20 16.57 20.81 2.68
C ALA A 20 15.36 21.14 1.81
N GLU A 21 15.43 20.79 0.53
CA GLU A 21 14.29 20.84 -0.39
C GLU A 21 13.25 19.78 0.01
N ARG A 22 11.99 20.18 0.08
CA ARG A 22 10.87 19.31 0.43
C ARG A 22 9.90 19.08 -0.72
N MET A 23 9.81 20.05 -1.62
CA MET A 23 8.90 19.99 -2.77
C MET A 23 9.48 20.86 -3.88
N ARG A 24 9.27 20.46 -5.13
CA ARG A 24 9.51 21.34 -6.29
C ARG A 24 8.47 21.15 -7.38
N ILE A 25 8.28 22.18 -8.17
CA ILE A 25 7.73 22.10 -9.53
C ILE A 25 8.93 22.28 -10.45
N ASP A 26 9.21 21.28 -11.29
CA ASP A 26 10.34 21.32 -12.22
C ASP A 26 9.95 21.99 -13.56
N ASN A 27 10.94 22.20 -14.43
CA ASN A 27 10.74 22.81 -15.75
C ASN A 27 9.85 22.02 -16.72
N GLY A 28 9.57 20.76 -16.41
CA GLY A 28 8.58 19.91 -17.11
C GLY A 28 7.18 20.01 -16.53
N GLY A 29 6.95 20.87 -15.53
CA GLY A 29 5.65 21.04 -14.84
C GLY A 29 5.31 19.91 -13.86
N ARG A 30 6.29 19.07 -13.47
CA ARG A 30 6.06 17.96 -12.55
C ARG A 30 6.18 18.42 -11.11
N LEU A 31 5.21 18.05 -10.27
CA LEU A 31 5.29 18.22 -8.82
C LEU A 31 6.08 17.07 -8.21
N LEU A 32 7.22 17.37 -7.62
CA LEU A 32 8.10 16.42 -6.96
C LEU A 32 8.09 16.67 -5.45
N LEU A 33 7.82 15.61 -4.66
CA LEU A 33 7.76 15.66 -3.21
C LEU A 33 8.86 14.79 -2.62
N ALA A 34 9.60 15.31 -1.62
CA ALA A 34 10.65 14.61 -0.88
C ALA A 34 11.75 13.98 -1.77
N THR A 35 12.20 14.71 -2.79
CA THR A 35 13.12 14.17 -3.82
C THR A 35 14.59 14.11 -3.42
N THR A 36 14.96 14.52 -2.23
CA THR A 36 16.34 14.38 -1.77
C THR A 36 16.47 13.17 -0.87
N LEU A 37 16.95 12.09 -1.46
CA LEU A 37 17.38 10.84 -0.82
C LEU A 37 16.29 10.03 -0.12
N TYR A 38 15.68 9.17 -0.91
CA TYR A 38 15.28 7.87 -0.40
C TYR A 38 16.57 7.08 -0.07
N THR A 39 17.03 7.18 1.15
CA THR A 39 18.01 6.23 1.69
C THR A 39 17.20 5.02 2.16
N ALA A 40 17.46 3.87 1.55
CA ALA A 40 16.91 2.61 2.01
C ALA A 40 17.16 2.46 3.52
N GLY A 41 16.11 2.40 4.33
CA GLY A 41 16.19 2.27 5.79
C GLY A 41 15.62 3.43 6.61
N ALA A 42 15.26 4.57 6.01
CA ALA A 42 14.54 5.63 6.72
C ALA A 42 13.02 5.39 6.57
N SER A 43 12.42 4.80 7.58
CA SER A 43 10.98 4.71 7.70
C SER A 43 10.38 6.09 7.87
N SER A 44 9.75 6.64 6.86
CA SER A 44 8.72 7.65 6.87
C SER A 44 8.88 8.78 5.88
N GLY A 45 8.69 8.47 4.59
CA GLY A 45 8.21 9.47 3.66
C GLY A 45 6.71 9.26 3.47
N HIS A 46 5.88 10.04 4.15
CA HIS A 46 4.44 9.93 3.98
C HIS A 46 3.94 11.03 3.05
N PHE A 47 3.37 10.63 1.93
CA PHE A 47 2.50 11.49 1.15
C PHE A 47 1.06 11.21 1.60
N VAL A 48 0.49 12.08 2.41
CA VAL A 48 -0.86 11.95 2.93
C VAL A 48 -1.78 12.90 2.19
N LEU A 49 -2.81 12.36 1.54
CA LEU A 49 -3.93 13.11 1.00
C LEU A 49 -5.14 12.85 1.89
N THR A 50 -5.66 13.90 2.51
CA THR A 50 -6.91 13.83 3.30
C THR A 50 -8.05 14.37 2.46
N PHE A 51 -9.13 13.62 2.36
CA PHE A 51 -10.31 13.99 1.59
C PHE A 51 -11.50 14.14 2.53
N ASP A 52 -12.39 15.08 2.20
CA ASP A 52 -13.70 15.18 2.86
C ASP A 52 -14.52 13.92 2.55
N ALA A 53 -15.17 13.36 3.56
CA ALA A 53 -16.02 12.17 3.43
C ALA A 53 -17.21 12.35 2.45
N SER A 54 -17.55 13.59 2.10
CA SER A 54 -18.56 13.91 1.08
C SER A 54 -18.05 13.81 -0.36
N ALA A 55 -16.73 13.68 -0.58
CA ALA A 55 -16.17 13.60 -1.91
C ALA A 55 -16.48 12.25 -2.56
N THR A 56 -16.99 12.27 -3.78
CA THR A 56 -17.28 11.05 -4.56
C THR A 56 -16.03 10.41 -5.16
N ASN A 57 -14.92 11.19 -5.29
CA ASN A 57 -13.64 10.71 -5.82
C ASN A 57 -12.49 11.32 -5.01
N ALA A 58 -11.71 10.48 -4.35
CA ALA A 58 -10.55 10.91 -3.58
C ALA A 58 -9.31 11.16 -4.47
N ILE A 59 -8.99 10.23 -5.36
CA ILE A 59 -7.93 10.35 -6.37
C ILE A 59 -8.49 9.95 -7.72
N LYS A 60 -8.36 10.83 -8.70
CA LYS A 60 -8.71 10.55 -10.09
C LYS A 60 -7.43 10.59 -10.93
N THR A 61 -7.08 9.47 -11.55
CA THR A 61 -6.06 9.42 -12.59
C THR A 61 -6.77 9.39 -13.95
N LEU A 62 -6.39 10.28 -14.85
CA LEU A 62 -7.03 10.46 -16.15
C LEU A 62 -5.97 10.35 -17.25
N ASP A 63 -6.20 9.45 -18.19
CA ASP A 63 -5.50 9.43 -19.47
C ASP A 63 -6.29 10.27 -20.48
N THR A 64 -5.63 11.27 -21.05
CA THR A 64 -6.25 12.22 -21.99
C THR A 64 -5.72 12.08 -23.41
N ASP A 65 -4.72 11.23 -23.62
CA ASP A 65 -4.05 11.10 -24.91
C ASP A 65 -4.74 10.10 -25.85
N GLY A 66 -5.81 9.45 -25.39
CA GLY A 66 -6.52 8.42 -26.16
C GLY A 66 -5.70 7.14 -26.37
N ASN A 67 -4.65 6.95 -25.59
CA ASN A 67 -3.84 5.75 -25.63
C ASN A 67 -4.64 4.55 -25.12
N ALA A 68 -4.62 3.46 -25.85
CA ALA A 68 -5.36 2.24 -25.50
C ALA A 68 -4.88 1.56 -24.21
N ALA A 69 -3.77 2.03 -23.62
CA ALA A 69 -3.21 1.49 -22.38
C ALA A 69 -2.45 2.57 -21.60
N ALA A 70 -3.02 3.02 -20.48
CA ALA A 70 -2.37 3.93 -19.55
C ALA A 70 -1.96 3.20 -18.27
N ILE A 71 -0.77 3.50 -17.76
CA ILE A 71 -0.32 3.04 -16.44
C ILE A 71 -0.61 4.15 -15.43
N HIS A 72 -1.48 3.86 -14.46
CA HIS A 72 -1.89 4.80 -13.42
C HIS A 72 -1.04 4.71 -12.15
N ASN A 73 -0.59 3.51 -11.81
CA ASN A 73 0.30 3.27 -10.68
C ASN A 73 1.39 2.28 -11.07
N ILE A 74 2.61 2.56 -10.66
CA ILE A 74 3.76 1.67 -10.80
C ILE A 74 4.28 1.35 -9.39
N PHE A 75 4.40 0.08 -9.08
CA PHE A 75 5.02 -0.39 -7.85
C PHE A 75 6.44 -0.82 -8.17
N VAL A 76 7.40 -0.19 -7.50
CA VAL A 76 8.84 -0.44 -7.70
C VAL A 76 9.42 -0.94 -6.38
N SER A 77 10.17 -2.01 -6.43
CA SER A 77 10.96 -2.51 -5.32
C SER A 77 12.38 -2.78 -5.83
N ASP A 78 13.38 -2.31 -5.10
CA ASP A 78 14.80 -2.49 -5.44
C ASP A 78 15.14 -2.17 -6.91
N ALA A 79 14.68 -0.99 -7.37
CA ALA A 79 14.83 -0.47 -8.73
C ALA A 79 14.15 -1.30 -9.85
N ALA A 80 13.38 -2.34 -9.52
CA ALA A 80 12.62 -3.13 -10.48
C ALA A 80 11.11 -2.87 -10.35
N VAL A 81 10.40 -2.85 -11.48
CA VAL A 81 8.94 -2.79 -11.49
C VAL A 81 8.38 -4.15 -11.09
N VAL A 82 7.69 -4.20 -9.95
CA VAL A 82 7.10 -5.44 -9.42
C VAL A 82 5.59 -5.53 -9.65
N GLY A 83 4.95 -4.43 -10.01
CA GLY A 83 3.53 -4.42 -10.33
C GLY A 83 3.04 -3.10 -10.90
N THR A 84 1.85 -3.12 -11.48
CA THR A 84 1.20 -1.94 -12.06
C THR A 84 -0.32 -2.01 -11.91
N ILE A 85 -0.96 -0.85 -11.79
CA ILE A 85 -2.38 -0.69 -12.10
C ILE A 85 -2.46 0.09 -13.41
N LYS A 86 -3.04 -0.52 -14.43
CA LYS A 86 -3.19 0.09 -15.75
C LYS A 86 -4.60 -0.12 -16.30
N THR A 87 -4.99 0.70 -17.26
CA THR A 87 -6.25 0.55 -17.99
C THR A 87 -5.98 0.19 -19.44
N SER A 88 -6.92 -0.51 -20.03
CA SER A 88 -7.15 -0.56 -21.47
C SER A 88 -8.41 0.24 -21.78
N THR A 89 -8.81 0.28 -23.04
CA THR A 89 -10.05 0.97 -23.47
C THR A 89 -11.29 0.53 -22.68
N SER A 90 -11.34 -0.69 -22.18
CA SER A 90 -12.54 -1.28 -21.56
C SER A 90 -12.31 -1.95 -20.19
N ALA A 91 -11.06 -2.02 -19.68
CA ALA A 91 -10.76 -2.78 -18.48
C ALA A 91 -9.66 -2.16 -17.64
N THR A 92 -9.72 -2.40 -16.33
CA THR A 92 -8.62 -2.16 -15.38
C THR A 92 -7.87 -3.47 -15.16
N GLN A 93 -6.55 -3.41 -15.15
CA GLN A 93 -5.64 -4.53 -14.92
C GLN A 93 -4.79 -4.26 -13.69
N TYR A 94 -4.74 -5.25 -12.80
CA TYR A 94 -3.86 -5.30 -11.64
C TYR A 94 -2.78 -6.34 -11.92
N ASN A 95 -1.59 -5.89 -12.26
CA ASN A 95 -0.52 -6.77 -12.71
C ASN A 95 0.55 -6.93 -11.64
N THR A 96 0.96 -8.17 -11.42
CA THR A 96 2.16 -8.53 -10.67
C THR A 96 3.17 -9.09 -11.64
N SER A 97 4.46 -8.82 -11.43
CA SER A 97 5.55 -9.37 -12.25
C SER A 97 5.53 -10.90 -12.20
N SER A 98 5.57 -11.55 -13.36
CA SER A 98 5.50 -13.00 -13.49
C SER A 98 6.34 -13.52 -14.67
N ASP A 99 7.42 -12.82 -15.02
CA ASP A 99 8.36 -13.26 -16.07
C ASP A 99 9.08 -14.54 -15.60
N TYR A 100 9.15 -15.55 -16.47
CA TYR A 100 9.79 -16.83 -16.14
C TYR A 100 11.28 -16.69 -15.83
N ARG A 101 11.95 -15.69 -16.41
CA ARG A 101 13.39 -15.41 -16.17
C ARG A 101 13.68 -14.93 -14.74
N LEU A 102 12.65 -14.54 -14.00
CA LEU A 102 12.72 -14.14 -12.59
C LEU A 102 12.37 -15.28 -11.64
N LYS A 103 12.15 -16.49 -12.17
CA LYS A 103 11.74 -17.68 -11.43
C LYS A 103 12.74 -18.81 -11.65
N GLU A 104 12.91 -19.62 -10.64
CA GLU A 104 13.74 -20.82 -10.66
C GLU A 104 13.09 -21.94 -9.86
N ASN A 105 13.57 -23.17 -10.02
CA ASN A 105 13.15 -24.35 -9.28
C ASN A 105 11.63 -24.62 -9.40
N GLU A 106 11.06 -24.39 -10.56
CA GLU A 106 9.65 -24.65 -10.83
C GLU A 106 9.32 -26.13 -10.64
N THR A 107 8.29 -26.42 -9.88
CA THR A 107 7.75 -27.76 -9.68
C THR A 107 6.23 -27.74 -9.78
N ALA A 108 5.64 -28.83 -10.29
CA ALA A 108 4.20 -28.94 -10.36
C ALA A 108 3.58 -29.02 -8.95
N ILE A 109 2.44 -28.38 -8.76
CA ILE A 109 1.63 -28.54 -7.54
C ILE A 109 0.85 -29.87 -7.68
N THR A 110 1.20 -30.87 -6.87
CA THR A 110 0.60 -32.20 -6.93
C THR A 110 -0.34 -32.48 -5.77
N ASP A 111 -0.36 -31.63 -4.76
CA ASP A 111 -1.14 -31.72 -3.52
C ASP A 111 -2.34 -30.76 -3.49
N GLY A 112 -2.76 -30.25 -4.65
CA GLY A 112 -3.78 -29.21 -4.78
C GLY A 112 -5.08 -29.55 -4.07
N ILE A 113 -5.65 -30.74 -4.32
CA ILE A 113 -6.92 -31.19 -3.70
C ILE A 113 -6.77 -31.28 -2.18
N ASP A 114 -5.67 -31.85 -1.68
CA ASP A 114 -5.49 -32.06 -0.25
C ASP A 114 -5.32 -30.73 0.52
N ARG A 115 -4.66 -29.75 -0.09
CA ARG A 115 -4.54 -28.41 0.48
C ARG A 115 -5.87 -27.64 0.41
N VAL A 116 -6.60 -27.71 -0.70
CA VAL A 116 -7.90 -27.04 -0.84
C VAL A 116 -8.92 -27.56 0.18
N LYS A 117 -8.93 -28.86 0.47
CA LYS A 117 -9.80 -29.46 1.49
C LYS A 117 -9.55 -28.93 2.92
N GLN A 118 -8.37 -28.35 3.18
CA GLN A 118 -8.03 -27.78 4.48
C GLN A 118 -8.51 -26.32 4.60
N LEU A 119 -8.79 -25.63 3.49
CA LEU A 119 -9.32 -24.27 3.51
C LEU A 119 -10.75 -24.28 4.07
N LYS A 120 -11.02 -23.32 4.94
CA LYS A 120 -12.31 -23.16 5.61
C LYS A 120 -12.97 -21.85 5.17
N PRO A 121 -13.83 -21.86 4.15
CA PRO A 121 -14.62 -20.68 3.79
C PRO A 121 -15.69 -20.43 4.83
N TYR A 122 -15.88 -19.17 5.22
CA TYR A 122 -16.87 -18.72 6.17
C TYR A 122 -17.77 -17.64 5.57
N ARG A 123 -18.98 -17.59 6.07
CA ARG A 123 -19.86 -16.45 5.93
C ARG A 123 -19.77 -15.62 7.21
N PHE A 124 -19.49 -14.32 7.11
CA PHE A 124 -19.26 -13.46 8.26
C PHE A 124 -19.68 -12.00 7.98
N ASN A 125 -19.69 -11.20 9.05
CA ASN A 125 -19.89 -9.76 8.99
C ASN A 125 -18.68 -9.07 9.66
N PHE A 126 -18.23 -7.97 9.10
CA PHE A 126 -17.30 -7.11 9.84
C PHE A 126 -18.04 -6.41 10.99
N LYS A 127 -17.38 -6.28 12.15
CA LYS A 127 -17.98 -5.61 13.33
C LYS A 127 -18.41 -4.18 13.05
N VAL A 128 -17.75 -3.50 12.11
CA VAL A 128 -18.05 -2.12 11.68
C VAL A 128 -19.18 -2.05 10.65
N GLU A 129 -19.56 -3.18 10.03
CA GLU A 129 -20.65 -3.31 9.05
C GLU A 129 -21.50 -4.56 9.40
N PRO A 130 -22.24 -4.57 10.53
CA PRO A 130 -22.90 -5.77 11.03
C PRO A 130 -24.02 -6.29 10.13
N ASP A 131 -24.58 -5.42 9.31
CA ASP A 131 -25.71 -5.77 8.41
C ASP A 131 -25.23 -6.29 7.04
N LYS A 132 -23.91 -6.27 6.77
CA LYS A 132 -23.34 -6.70 5.49
C LYS A 132 -22.65 -8.05 5.61
N THR A 133 -23.28 -9.08 5.08
CA THR A 133 -22.72 -10.44 5.07
C THR A 133 -21.81 -10.66 3.87
N LEU A 134 -20.66 -11.26 4.12
CA LEU A 134 -19.61 -11.56 3.14
C LEU A 134 -19.16 -13.01 3.28
N ASP A 135 -18.71 -13.60 2.18
CA ASP A 135 -18.04 -14.89 2.17
C ASP A 135 -16.51 -14.68 2.06
N GLY A 136 -15.72 -15.45 2.79
CA GLY A 136 -14.26 -15.35 2.77
C GLY A 136 -13.58 -16.29 3.76
N PHE A 137 -12.37 -15.94 4.14
CA PHE A 137 -11.49 -16.77 4.96
C PHE A 137 -10.99 -16.01 6.19
N MET A 138 -10.62 -16.73 7.23
CA MET A 138 -9.83 -16.19 8.34
C MET A 138 -8.34 -16.32 7.99
N ALA A 139 -7.63 -15.19 7.90
CA ALA A 139 -6.24 -15.14 7.45
C ALA A 139 -5.32 -16.11 8.19
N HIS A 140 -5.44 -16.18 9.52
CA HIS A 140 -4.61 -17.07 10.34
C HIS A 140 -4.86 -18.57 10.10
N GLU A 141 -6.02 -18.96 9.56
CA GLU A 141 -6.29 -20.36 9.20
C GLU A 141 -5.73 -20.70 7.81
N VAL A 142 -5.67 -19.71 6.91
CA VAL A 142 -5.07 -19.88 5.58
C VAL A 142 -3.54 -19.86 5.64
N SER A 143 -2.93 -19.18 6.61
CA SER A 143 -1.47 -19.03 6.70
C SER A 143 -0.68 -20.33 6.76
N GLY A 144 -1.25 -21.39 7.32
CA GLY A 144 -0.64 -22.72 7.36
C GLY A 144 -0.76 -23.52 6.05
N ILE A 145 -1.60 -23.08 5.12
CA ILE A 145 -1.92 -23.79 3.88
C ILE A 145 -1.32 -23.05 2.68
N VAL A 146 -1.48 -21.73 2.62
CA VAL A 146 -0.98 -20.84 1.58
C VAL A 146 -0.34 -19.61 2.24
N PRO A 147 0.84 -19.75 2.86
CA PRO A 147 1.47 -18.67 3.62
C PRO A 147 1.74 -17.42 2.78
N GLU A 148 2.05 -17.57 1.49
CA GLU A 148 2.28 -16.48 0.55
C GLU A 148 1.04 -15.63 0.26
N ALA A 149 -0.13 -16.08 0.64
CA ALA A 149 -1.37 -15.33 0.54
C ALA A 149 -1.60 -14.39 1.72
N ILE A 150 -0.83 -14.51 2.80
CA ILE A 150 -1.10 -13.83 4.07
C ILE A 150 -0.02 -12.80 4.36
N SER A 151 -0.44 -11.64 4.84
CA SER A 151 0.41 -10.59 5.39
C SER A 151 0.03 -10.31 6.84
N GLY A 152 1.02 -9.89 7.64
CA GLY A 152 0.86 -9.62 9.06
C GLY A 152 0.79 -10.91 9.90
N GLU A 153 0.82 -10.73 11.21
CA GLU A 153 0.83 -11.83 12.18
C GLU A 153 -0.49 -11.92 12.93
N LYS A 154 -0.84 -13.16 13.34
CA LYS A 154 -2.01 -13.40 14.18
C LYS A 154 -1.88 -12.67 15.50
N ASP A 155 -2.98 -12.01 15.91
CA ASP A 155 -3.08 -11.27 17.18
C ASP A 155 -2.09 -10.09 17.32
N ALA A 156 -1.50 -9.63 16.20
CA ALA A 156 -0.60 -8.48 16.20
C ALA A 156 -1.34 -7.20 16.61
N MET A 157 -0.62 -6.36 17.35
CA MET A 157 -1.10 -5.06 17.81
C MET A 157 -0.10 -3.97 17.42
N HIS A 158 -0.60 -2.81 17.01
CA HIS A 158 0.22 -1.60 17.00
C HIS A 158 0.48 -1.20 18.47
N PRO A 159 1.72 -0.86 18.82
CA PRO A 159 2.00 -0.36 20.17
C PRO A 159 1.27 0.96 20.41
N GLU A 160 1.10 1.31 21.67
CA GLU A 160 0.69 2.66 22.05
C GLU A 160 1.72 3.69 21.61
N VAL A 161 1.26 4.88 21.27
CA VAL A 161 2.10 6.03 20.97
C VAL A 161 2.02 6.99 22.15
N LEU A 162 3.16 7.40 22.67
CA LEU A 162 3.24 8.33 23.80
C LEU A 162 3.52 9.75 23.28
N TYR A 163 3.08 10.76 24.04
CA TYR A 163 3.48 12.14 23.78
C TYR A 163 4.98 12.31 24.02
N THR A 164 5.64 12.97 23.09
CA THR A 164 7.07 13.30 23.11
C THR A 164 7.26 14.81 23.27
N ALA A 165 8.53 15.25 23.41
CA ALA A 165 8.86 16.67 23.48
C ALA A 165 8.56 17.46 22.19
N ASP A 166 8.41 16.79 21.07
CA ASP A 166 8.13 17.39 19.76
C ASP A 166 6.62 17.51 19.48
N ASP A 167 5.77 16.99 20.37
CA ASP A 167 4.32 17.03 20.24
C ASP A 167 3.72 18.29 20.89
N GLU A 168 2.67 18.82 20.29
CA GLU A 168 1.79 19.78 20.96
C GLU A 168 0.96 19.02 22.02
N LEU A 169 1.15 19.39 23.29
CA LEU A 169 0.46 18.75 24.40
C LEU A 169 -0.93 19.37 24.63
N PRO A 170 -2.01 18.60 24.51
CA PRO A 170 -3.33 19.05 24.93
C PRO A 170 -3.37 19.41 26.41
N GLU A 171 -4.35 20.22 26.82
CA GLU A 171 -4.55 20.59 28.23
C GLU A 171 -4.67 19.33 29.11
N GLY A 172 -3.88 19.28 30.18
CA GLY A 172 -3.87 18.18 31.12
C GLY A 172 -3.06 16.94 30.68
N LYS A 173 -2.33 17.01 29.56
CA LYS A 173 -1.44 15.95 29.10
C LYS A 173 0.03 16.30 29.36
N ASN A 174 0.83 15.27 29.60
CA ASN A 174 2.27 15.35 29.83
C ASN A 174 3.04 14.51 28.83
N ILE A 175 4.32 14.79 28.66
CA ILE A 175 5.25 13.90 27.94
C ILE A 175 5.23 12.54 28.63
N GLY A 176 5.10 11.47 27.85
CA GLY A 176 4.98 10.10 28.32
C GLY A 176 3.54 9.62 28.57
N ASP A 177 2.54 10.51 28.53
CA ASP A 177 1.14 10.09 28.52
C ASP A 177 0.78 9.43 27.19
N VAL A 178 -0.22 8.56 27.21
CA VAL A 178 -0.71 7.88 26.00
C VAL A 178 -1.38 8.89 25.07
N LYS A 179 -0.80 9.04 23.86
CA LYS A 179 -1.33 9.83 22.74
C LYS A 179 -2.30 8.98 21.91
N GLU A 180 -1.88 7.76 21.58
CA GLU A 180 -2.72 6.78 20.90
C GLU A 180 -2.64 5.43 21.63
N ALA A 181 -3.80 4.87 21.96
CA ALA A 181 -3.86 3.54 22.56
C ALA A 181 -3.47 2.45 21.55
N THR A 182 -3.10 1.29 22.07
CA THR A 182 -2.87 0.10 21.23
C THR A 182 -4.08 -0.18 20.33
N LYS A 183 -3.80 -0.56 19.08
CA LYS A 183 -4.82 -0.90 18.06
C LYS A 183 -4.50 -2.25 17.47
N ILE A 184 -5.55 -2.95 17.00
CA ILE A 184 -5.36 -4.18 16.22
C ILE A 184 -4.53 -3.85 14.98
N ASN A 185 -3.46 -4.63 14.77
CA ASN A 185 -2.73 -4.66 13.51
C ASN A 185 -3.24 -5.86 12.71
N PRO A 186 -4.20 -5.67 11.78
CA PRO A 186 -4.92 -6.78 11.18
C PRO A 186 -4.04 -7.54 10.18
N GLN A 187 -4.24 -8.85 10.11
CA GLN A 187 -3.73 -9.64 8.99
C GLN A 187 -4.47 -9.27 7.70
N GLY A 188 -3.77 -9.34 6.57
CA GLY A 188 -4.33 -9.25 5.23
C GLY A 188 -4.32 -10.59 4.52
N ILE A 189 -5.19 -10.76 3.53
CA ILE A 189 -5.22 -11.91 2.62
C ILE A 189 -5.26 -11.44 1.16
N ASP A 190 -4.29 -11.91 0.35
CA ASP A 190 -4.31 -11.80 -1.10
C ASP A 190 -4.96 -13.07 -1.69
N GLN A 191 -6.25 -12.98 -1.97
CA GLN A 191 -7.02 -14.11 -2.49
C GLN A 191 -6.55 -14.56 -3.89
N ALA A 192 -5.87 -13.72 -4.68
CA ALA A 192 -5.32 -14.09 -5.97
C ALA A 192 -4.24 -15.18 -5.86
N LYS A 193 -3.57 -15.28 -4.71
CA LYS A 193 -2.59 -16.34 -4.41
C LYS A 193 -3.21 -17.72 -4.24
N LEU A 194 -4.51 -17.80 -4.04
CA LEU A 194 -5.24 -19.08 -3.98
C LEU A 194 -5.51 -19.67 -5.36
N VAL A 195 -5.49 -18.85 -6.42
CA VAL A 195 -5.85 -19.29 -7.79
C VAL A 195 -4.98 -20.44 -8.31
N PRO A 196 -3.63 -20.42 -8.18
CA PRO A 196 -2.81 -21.56 -8.63
C PRO A 196 -3.15 -22.86 -7.90
N LEU A 197 -3.40 -22.78 -6.59
CA LEU A 197 -3.80 -23.93 -5.79
C LEU A 197 -5.17 -24.49 -6.22
N LEU A 198 -6.15 -23.61 -6.43
CA LEU A 198 -7.49 -23.99 -6.91
C LEU A 198 -7.42 -24.62 -8.30
N THR A 199 -6.57 -24.09 -9.18
CA THR A 199 -6.35 -24.65 -10.53
C THR A 199 -5.73 -26.05 -10.46
N ALA A 200 -4.80 -26.28 -9.52
CA ALA A 200 -4.17 -27.59 -9.33
C ALA A 200 -5.10 -28.63 -8.66
N ALA A 201 -6.25 -28.20 -8.14
CA ALA A 201 -7.22 -29.07 -7.48
C ALA A 201 -8.37 -29.54 -8.41
N ILE A 202 -8.38 -29.09 -9.68
CA ILE A 202 -9.35 -29.47 -10.71
C ILE A 202 -8.82 -30.66 -11.50
#